data_d311520f83f009768e769edecc3c1403
#
_entry.id   d311520f83f009768e769edecc3c1403
#
_cell.length_a   1.000
_cell.length_b   1.000
_cell.length_c   1.000
_cell.angle_alpha   90.00
_cell.angle_beta   90.00
_cell.angle_gamma   90.00
#
_symmetry.space_group_name_H-M   'P 1'
#
loop_
_entity.id
_entity.type
_entity.pdbx_description
1 polymer ?
#
loop_
_entity_poly.entity_id
_entity_poly.type
_entity_poly.pdbx_seq_one_letter_code
_entity_poly.pdbx_strand_id
1 'polypeptide(L)'
;NKITPASPMRKAVADAMIRSWTRPLATVGTPVQLDKLLAHRKSHPAKPGPALYALRALALALAENSAPAGRLIGESIIHPPSVDIGFAVEAEDGVLVPVIRNADQYDLGELASRYHRLVELARQRRLGPSDTGNSIATVTNYGTFGLTFATPIPLPEQTLVLGMGVGRTVPNWDPELKNFVPVVEAMFTLSFDHRVLDGGAAGRLLKRIGEFLNAPESL
;
A
#
# COMPACT_ATOMS: atom_id res chain seq x y z
N ASN A 1 3.85 -9.56 -38.40
CA ASN A 1 3.74 -9.09 -37.02
C ASN A 1 2.37 -8.43 -36.81
N LYS A 2 1.68 -8.80 -35.74
CA LYS A 2 0.45 -8.10 -35.30
C LYS A 2 0.86 -6.83 -34.55
N ILE A 3 0.35 -5.67 -34.98
CA ILE A 3 0.61 -4.38 -34.36
C ILE A 3 -0.70 -3.90 -33.71
N THR A 4 -0.66 -3.58 -32.43
CA THR A 4 -1.80 -3.02 -31.69
C THR A 4 -1.39 -1.66 -31.13
N PRO A 5 -2.08 -0.56 -31.49
CA PRO A 5 -1.80 0.77 -30.94
C PRO A 5 -2.00 0.80 -29.41
N ALA A 6 -1.11 1.47 -28.69
CA ALA A 6 -1.29 1.69 -27.25
C ALA A 6 -2.43 2.69 -27.01
N SER A 7 -3.32 2.36 -26.04
CA SER A 7 -4.38 3.27 -25.60
C SER A 7 -3.78 4.54 -24.97
N PRO A 8 -4.55 5.65 -24.88
CA PRO A 8 -4.11 6.86 -24.18
C PRO A 8 -3.69 6.58 -22.73
N MET A 9 -4.44 5.74 -22.02
CA MET A 9 -4.12 5.34 -20.66
C MET A 9 -2.80 4.54 -20.61
N ARG A 10 -2.57 3.60 -21.54
CA ARG A 10 -1.32 2.84 -21.58
C ARG A 10 -0.12 3.74 -21.85
N LYS A 11 -0.27 4.76 -22.69
CA LYS A 11 0.79 5.77 -22.94
C LYS A 11 1.08 6.59 -21.67
N ALA A 12 0.05 7.03 -20.96
CA ALA A 12 0.21 7.76 -19.70
C ALA A 12 0.91 6.92 -18.62
N VAL A 13 0.54 5.64 -18.50
CA VAL A 13 1.22 4.68 -17.58
C VAL A 13 2.68 4.51 -17.98
N ALA A 14 2.97 4.33 -19.26
CA ALA A 14 4.35 4.18 -19.74
C ALA A 14 5.21 5.40 -19.40
N ASP A 15 4.71 6.61 -19.63
CA ASP A 15 5.39 7.87 -19.28
C ASP A 15 5.62 7.98 -17.75
N ALA A 16 4.59 7.71 -16.94
CA ALA A 16 4.72 7.72 -15.49
C ALA A 16 5.77 6.70 -15.01
N MET A 17 5.78 5.49 -15.55
CA MET A 17 6.73 4.45 -15.16
C MET A 17 8.17 4.80 -15.58
N ILE A 18 8.38 5.37 -16.76
CA ILE A 18 9.70 5.86 -17.19
C ILE A 18 10.20 6.93 -16.21
N ARG A 19 9.38 7.93 -15.89
CA ARG A 19 9.73 8.99 -14.92
C ARG A 19 10.03 8.43 -13.52
N SER A 20 9.28 7.43 -13.07
CA SER A 20 9.53 6.76 -11.80
C SER A 20 10.83 5.97 -11.81
N TRP A 21 11.11 5.27 -12.91
CA TRP A 21 12.29 4.40 -13.04
C TRP A 21 13.61 5.16 -13.14
N THR A 22 13.60 6.47 -13.42
CA THR A 22 14.81 7.31 -13.36
C THR A 22 15.38 7.48 -11.96
N ARG A 23 14.64 7.07 -10.92
CA ARG A 23 15.09 7.09 -9.53
C ARG A 23 15.66 5.72 -9.14
N PRO A 24 16.67 5.67 -8.24
CA PRO A 24 17.16 4.41 -7.70
C PRO A 24 16.11 3.82 -6.73
N LEU A 25 15.30 2.92 -7.22
CA LEU A 25 14.26 2.25 -6.43
C LEU A 25 14.82 0.99 -5.76
N ALA A 26 14.43 0.77 -4.51
CA ALA A 26 14.72 -0.45 -3.77
C ALA A 26 13.43 -1.00 -3.16
N THR A 27 13.45 -2.29 -2.80
CA THR A 27 12.32 -2.96 -2.15
C THR A 27 12.83 -3.80 -0.99
N VAL A 28 12.21 -3.64 0.17
CA VAL A 28 12.37 -4.53 1.33
C VAL A 28 11.06 -5.27 1.57
N GLY A 29 11.13 -6.45 2.19
CA GLY A 29 9.94 -7.25 2.46
C GLY A 29 10.05 -8.01 3.77
N THR A 30 8.91 -8.23 4.41
CA THR A 30 8.78 -9.06 5.61
C THR A 30 7.46 -9.81 5.61
N PRO A 31 7.42 -11.05 6.09
CA PRO A 31 6.17 -11.74 6.34
C PRO A 31 5.45 -11.10 7.54
N VAL A 32 4.12 -11.01 7.47
CA VAL A 32 3.26 -10.54 8.55
C VAL A 32 2.15 -11.55 8.77
N GLN A 33 1.96 -11.97 10.02
CA GLN A 33 0.85 -12.84 10.40
C GLN A 33 -0.47 -12.07 10.37
N LEU A 34 -1.49 -12.69 9.79
CA LEU A 34 -2.79 -12.06 9.56
C LEU A 34 -3.90 -12.60 10.47
N ASP A 35 -3.64 -13.59 11.32
CA ASP A 35 -4.66 -14.28 12.10
C ASP A 35 -5.48 -13.31 12.98
N LYS A 36 -4.82 -12.40 13.70
CA LYS A 36 -5.47 -11.38 14.53
C LYS A 36 -6.30 -10.41 13.69
N LEU A 37 -5.74 -9.92 12.58
CA LEU A 37 -6.43 -9.05 11.64
C LEU A 37 -7.66 -9.73 11.06
N LEU A 38 -7.55 -10.99 10.64
CA LEU A 38 -8.67 -11.75 10.06
C LEU A 38 -9.75 -12.04 11.10
N ALA A 39 -9.38 -12.29 12.36
CA ALA A 39 -10.31 -12.43 13.47
C ALA A 39 -11.05 -11.11 13.74
N HIS A 40 -10.32 -9.99 13.86
CA HIS A 40 -10.90 -8.66 14.03
C HIS A 40 -11.86 -8.30 12.89
N ARG A 41 -11.46 -8.56 11.65
CA ARG A 41 -12.31 -8.34 10.47
C ARG A 41 -13.65 -9.09 10.56
N LYS A 42 -13.68 -10.33 11.07
CA LYS A 42 -14.92 -11.11 11.20
C LYS A 42 -15.92 -10.45 12.14
N SER A 43 -15.47 -9.81 13.21
CA SER A 43 -16.30 -9.12 14.19
C SER A 43 -16.60 -7.67 13.84
N HIS A 44 -15.81 -7.05 12.95
CA HIS A 44 -15.98 -5.64 12.59
C HIS A 44 -17.23 -5.44 11.69
N PRO A 45 -18.14 -4.48 12.02
CA PRO A 45 -19.39 -4.28 11.27
C PRO A 45 -19.18 -4.02 9.77
N ALA A 46 -18.20 -3.20 9.41
CA ALA A 46 -17.86 -2.87 8.02
C ALA A 46 -17.10 -3.97 7.28
N LYS A 47 -16.60 -4.99 7.98
CA LYS A 47 -15.77 -6.09 7.44
C LYS A 47 -14.70 -5.61 6.44
N PRO A 48 -13.86 -4.62 6.78
CA PRO A 48 -12.91 -4.03 5.84
C PRO A 48 -11.96 -5.10 5.29
N GLY A 49 -11.60 -4.98 4.01
CA GLY A 49 -10.64 -5.91 3.40
C GLY A 49 -9.23 -5.73 3.98
N PRO A 50 -8.36 -6.76 3.94
CA PRO A 50 -6.99 -6.66 4.49
C PRO A 50 -6.17 -5.48 3.95
N ALA A 51 -6.39 -5.08 2.70
CA ALA A 51 -5.75 -3.91 2.11
C ALA A 51 -6.10 -2.59 2.82
N LEU A 52 -7.31 -2.48 3.41
CA LEU A 52 -7.69 -1.31 4.21
C LEU A 52 -6.99 -1.28 5.56
N TYR A 53 -6.77 -2.43 6.19
CA TYR A 53 -5.91 -2.53 7.38
C TYR A 53 -4.49 -2.08 7.06
N ALA A 54 -3.93 -2.53 5.92
CA ALA A 54 -2.62 -2.11 5.45
C ALA A 54 -2.56 -0.60 5.19
N LEU A 55 -3.59 -0.02 4.56
CA LEU A 55 -3.70 1.41 4.31
C LEU A 55 -3.75 2.20 5.62
N ARG A 56 -4.58 1.76 6.58
CA ARG A 56 -4.70 2.41 7.89
C ARG A 56 -3.39 2.33 8.67
N ALA A 57 -2.76 1.16 8.72
CA ALA A 57 -1.48 0.96 9.38
C ALA A 57 -0.37 1.84 8.77
N LEU A 58 -0.30 1.95 7.44
CA LEU A 58 0.62 2.85 6.75
C LEU A 58 0.32 4.32 7.11
N ALA A 59 -0.95 4.72 7.07
CA ALA A 59 -1.35 6.09 7.37
C ALA A 59 -0.95 6.50 8.79
N LEU A 60 -1.21 5.65 9.79
CA LEU A 60 -0.83 5.90 11.18
C LEU A 60 0.70 5.95 11.36
N ALA A 61 1.43 5.02 10.76
CA ALA A 61 2.88 5.00 10.83
C ALA A 61 3.51 6.27 10.22
N LEU A 62 2.94 6.78 9.12
CA LEU A 62 3.37 8.02 8.49
C LEU A 62 2.91 9.28 9.25
N ALA A 63 1.80 9.22 9.99
CA ALA A 63 1.39 10.29 10.90
C ALA A 63 2.35 10.41 12.11
N GLU A 64 2.85 9.28 12.62
CA GLU A 64 3.88 9.27 13.67
C GLU A 64 5.24 9.82 13.16
N ASN A 65 5.60 9.50 11.92
CA ASN A 65 6.84 9.95 11.28
C ASN A 65 6.66 10.05 9.77
N SER A 66 6.53 11.26 9.25
CA SER A 66 6.33 11.52 7.82
C SER A 66 7.63 11.48 6.99
N ALA A 67 8.80 11.44 7.61
CA ALA A 67 10.09 11.48 6.91
C ALA A 67 10.22 10.42 5.80
N PRO A 68 9.78 9.16 5.98
CA PRO A 68 9.80 8.16 4.92
C PRO A 68 9.02 8.51 3.64
N ALA A 69 7.99 9.35 3.76
CA ALA A 69 7.20 9.83 2.63
C ALA A 69 7.65 11.20 2.09
N GLY A 70 8.79 11.70 2.55
CA GLY A 70 9.41 12.92 2.04
C GLY A 70 9.79 12.78 0.55
N ARG A 71 9.91 13.91 -0.14
CA ARG A 71 10.32 13.95 -1.55
C ARG A 71 11.59 14.75 -1.70
N LEU A 72 12.58 14.21 -2.41
CA LEU A 72 13.77 14.95 -2.78
C LEU A 72 13.46 15.85 -3.98
N ILE A 73 13.51 17.17 -3.75
CA ILE A 73 13.31 18.20 -4.78
C ILE A 73 14.52 19.14 -4.72
N GLY A 74 15.33 19.15 -5.78
CA GLY A 74 16.63 19.81 -5.75
C GLY A 74 17.52 19.20 -4.66
N GLU A 75 17.94 20.03 -3.70
CA GLU A 75 18.80 19.64 -2.57
C GLU A 75 18.00 19.48 -1.24
N SER A 76 16.67 19.52 -1.30
CA SER A 76 15.82 19.52 -0.11
C SER A 76 14.87 18.33 -0.06
N ILE A 77 14.68 17.79 1.14
CA ILE A 77 13.61 16.80 1.41
C ILE A 77 12.37 17.59 1.86
N ILE A 78 11.32 17.52 1.04
CA ILE A 78 10.04 18.16 1.34
C ILE A 78 9.14 17.13 2.02
N HIS A 79 8.75 17.42 3.25
CA HIS A 79 7.79 16.59 4.00
C HIS A 79 6.36 16.84 3.54
N PRO A 80 5.50 15.79 3.48
CA PRO A 80 4.11 15.97 3.10
C PRO A 80 3.34 16.75 4.18
N PRO A 81 2.41 17.65 3.77
CA PRO A 81 1.59 18.40 4.72
C PRO A 81 0.41 17.60 5.28
N SER A 82 0.06 16.48 4.65
CA SER A 82 -1.07 15.61 4.99
C SER A 82 -0.76 14.16 4.66
N VAL A 83 -1.47 13.22 5.31
CA VAL A 83 -1.32 11.78 5.07
C VAL A 83 -2.34 11.32 4.03
N ASP A 84 -2.07 11.64 2.78
CA ASP A 84 -2.91 11.30 1.63
C ASP A 84 -2.42 10.00 1.01
N ILE A 85 -3.19 8.93 1.12
CA ILE A 85 -2.79 7.58 0.68
C ILE A 85 -3.60 7.16 -0.53
N GLY A 86 -2.88 6.82 -1.62
CA GLY A 86 -3.44 6.17 -2.80
C GLY A 86 -3.62 4.67 -2.59
N PHE A 87 -4.50 4.08 -3.36
CA PHE A 87 -4.62 2.62 -3.44
C PHE A 87 -4.89 2.17 -4.86
N ALA A 88 -4.31 1.03 -5.23
CA ALA A 88 -4.40 0.51 -6.59
C ALA A 88 -5.77 -0.14 -6.85
N VAL A 89 -6.44 0.30 -7.91
CA VAL A 89 -7.69 -0.29 -8.41
C VAL A 89 -7.48 -0.74 -9.84
N GLU A 90 -7.69 -2.03 -10.10
CA GLU A 90 -7.65 -2.57 -11.45
C GLU A 90 -8.80 -2.01 -12.30
N ALA A 91 -8.46 -1.58 -13.50
CA ALA A 91 -9.39 -1.16 -14.54
C ALA A 91 -9.05 -1.87 -15.85
N GLU A 92 -9.96 -1.85 -16.82
CA GLU A 92 -9.86 -2.60 -18.08
C GLU A 92 -8.53 -2.34 -18.84
N ASP A 93 -8.03 -1.10 -18.82
CA ASP A 93 -6.82 -0.70 -19.58
C ASP A 93 -5.56 -0.54 -18.70
N GLY A 94 -5.64 -0.81 -17.39
CA GLY A 94 -4.52 -0.59 -16.47
C GLY A 94 -4.96 -0.44 -15.03
N VAL A 95 -4.16 0.29 -14.24
CA VAL A 95 -4.42 0.54 -12.81
C VAL A 95 -4.69 2.01 -12.59
N LEU A 96 -5.77 2.30 -11.90
CA LEU A 96 -6.09 3.64 -11.38
C LEU A 96 -5.68 3.72 -9.91
N VAL A 97 -5.30 4.91 -9.46
CA VAL A 97 -4.88 5.14 -8.08
C VAL A 97 -5.72 6.26 -7.47
N PRO A 98 -6.95 5.95 -7.02
CA PRO A 98 -7.72 6.89 -6.22
C PRO A 98 -7.03 7.15 -4.87
N VAL A 99 -7.31 8.30 -4.27
CA VAL A 99 -6.62 8.79 -3.07
C VAL A 99 -7.62 9.07 -1.94
N ILE A 100 -7.35 8.51 -0.77
CA ILE A 100 -8.03 8.90 0.47
C ILE A 100 -7.18 10.01 1.11
N ARG A 101 -7.77 11.20 1.21
CA ARG A 101 -7.15 12.37 1.84
C ARG A 101 -7.20 12.24 3.35
N ASN A 102 -6.12 12.67 4.05
CA ASN A 102 -6.00 12.61 5.50
C ASN A 102 -6.38 11.23 6.07
N ALA A 103 -5.83 10.17 5.48
CA ALA A 103 -6.20 8.78 5.81
C ALA A 103 -5.94 8.40 7.27
N ASP A 104 -5.05 9.12 7.94
CA ASP A 104 -4.73 8.99 9.37
C ASP A 104 -5.85 9.47 10.30
N GLN A 105 -6.81 10.25 9.79
CA GLN A 105 -7.91 10.83 10.57
C GLN A 105 -9.16 9.93 10.65
N TYR A 106 -9.23 8.85 9.88
CA TYR A 106 -10.41 8.01 9.75
C TYR A 106 -10.20 6.64 10.37
N ASP A 107 -11.21 6.12 11.08
CA ASP A 107 -11.25 4.73 11.50
C ASP A 107 -11.49 3.76 10.32
N LEU A 108 -11.41 2.45 10.59
CA LEU A 108 -11.59 1.43 9.56
C LEU A 108 -12.99 1.44 8.90
N GLY A 109 -14.03 1.84 9.63
CA GLY A 109 -15.40 1.92 9.10
C GLY A 109 -15.55 3.09 8.11
N GLU A 110 -15.03 4.24 8.48
CA GLU A 110 -15.00 5.44 7.64
C GLU A 110 -14.13 5.22 6.40
N LEU A 111 -12.95 4.59 6.58
CA LEU A 111 -12.08 4.22 5.47
C LEU A 111 -12.76 3.24 4.50
N ALA A 112 -13.50 2.24 5.01
CA ALA A 112 -14.24 1.30 4.18
C ALA A 112 -15.29 2.02 3.31
N SER A 113 -16.02 2.96 3.88
CA SER A 113 -17.04 3.74 3.16
C SER A 113 -16.41 4.58 2.06
N ARG A 114 -15.31 5.28 2.34
CA ARG A 114 -14.56 6.10 1.37
C ARG A 114 -13.94 5.24 0.26
N TYR A 115 -13.35 4.11 0.65
CA TYR A 115 -12.76 3.15 -0.27
C TYR A 115 -13.80 2.63 -1.27
N HIS A 116 -14.95 2.16 -0.80
CA HIS A 116 -16.01 1.64 -1.67
C HIS A 116 -16.51 2.69 -2.66
N ARG A 117 -16.75 3.93 -2.19
CA ARG A 117 -17.12 5.06 -3.07
C ARG A 117 -16.07 5.29 -4.16
N LEU A 118 -14.81 5.33 -3.79
CA LEU A 118 -13.71 5.60 -4.73
C LEU A 118 -13.50 4.43 -5.72
N VAL A 119 -13.64 3.19 -5.28
CA VAL A 119 -13.58 2.00 -6.16
C VAL A 119 -14.69 2.07 -7.21
N GLU A 120 -15.92 2.43 -6.80
CA GLU A 120 -17.05 2.57 -7.72
C GLU A 120 -16.81 3.69 -8.75
N LEU A 121 -16.37 4.86 -8.30
CA LEU A 121 -15.99 5.96 -9.18
C LEU A 121 -14.85 5.59 -10.15
N ALA A 122 -13.86 4.84 -9.67
CA ALA A 122 -12.75 4.37 -10.51
C ALA A 122 -13.25 3.43 -11.62
N ARG A 123 -14.09 2.44 -11.27
CA ARG A 123 -14.70 1.52 -12.24
C ARG A 123 -15.55 2.22 -13.29
N GLN A 124 -16.28 3.25 -12.87
CA GLN A 124 -17.08 4.09 -13.76
C GLN A 124 -16.27 5.14 -14.52
N ARG A 125 -14.95 5.25 -14.30
CA ARG A 125 -14.07 6.29 -14.87
C ARG A 125 -14.52 7.71 -14.53
N ARG A 126 -15.05 7.92 -13.33
CA ARG A 126 -15.64 9.17 -12.83
C ARG A 126 -14.86 9.78 -11.65
N LEU A 127 -13.60 9.34 -11.45
CA LEU A 127 -12.74 9.98 -10.46
C LEU A 127 -12.53 11.47 -10.80
N GLY A 128 -12.77 12.34 -9.83
CA GLY A 128 -12.54 13.76 -9.95
C GLY A 128 -11.10 14.17 -9.60
N PRO A 129 -10.74 15.44 -9.81
CA PRO A 129 -9.41 15.94 -9.45
C PRO A 129 -9.07 15.81 -7.95
N SER A 130 -10.07 15.86 -7.06
CA SER A 130 -9.88 15.63 -5.61
C SER A 130 -9.63 14.17 -5.25
N ASP A 131 -10.04 13.25 -6.12
CA ASP A 131 -9.96 11.81 -5.89
C ASP A 131 -8.65 11.20 -6.39
N THR A 132 -7.79 11.97 -7.05
CA THR A 132 -6.55 11.48 -7.70
C THR A 132 -5.37 12.43 -7.47
N GLY A 133 -4.15 11.92 -7.71
CA GLY A 133 -2.91 12.72 -7.65
C GLY A 133 -2.52 13.18 -6.24
N ASN A 134 -1.31 13.68 -6.11
CA ASN A 134 -0.73 14.26 -4.88
C ASN A 134 -0.78 13.37 -3.63
N SER A 135 -0.91 12.04 -3.77
CA SER A 135 -0.74 11.11 -2.66
C SER A 135 0.73 10.94 -2.31
N ILE A 136 1.00 10.68 -1.03
CA ILE A 136 2.37 10.53 -0.52
C ILE A 136 2.89 9.10 -0.65
N ALA A 137 1.99 8.14 -0.71
CA ALA A 137 2.25 6.71 -0.86
C ALA A 137 1.07 6.02 -1.52
N THR A 138 1.28 4.79 -2.00
CA THR A 138 0.21 3.92 -2.51
C THR A 138 0.22 2.58 -1.78
N VAL A 139 -0.96 2.02 -1.54
CA VAL A 139 -1.13 0.61 -1.14
C VAL A 139 -1.61 -0.19 -2.34
N THR A 140 -0.95 -1.33 -2.60
CA THR A 140 -1.33 -2.26 -3.66
C THR A 140 -1.43 -3.68 -3.13
N ASN A 141 -2.50 -4.39 -3.48
CA ASN A 141 -2.72 -5.78 -3.12
C ASN A 141 -2.59 -6.68 -4.36
N TYR A 142 -1.38 -7.14 -4.62
CA TYR A 142 -1.12 -8.10 -5.70
C TYR A 142 -1.43 -9.55 -5.29
N GLY A 143 -1.72 -9.79 -4.02
CA GLY A 143 -2.19 -11.08 -3.52
C GLY A 143 -3.53 -11.53 -4.10
N THR A 144 -4.35 -10.61 -4.60
CA THR A 144 -5.58 -10.92 -5.33
C THR A 144 -5.32 -11.70 -6.63
N PHE A 145 -4.11 -11.60 -7.18
CA PHE A 145 -3.64 -12.38 -8.34
C PHE A 145 -2.90 -13.65 -7.94
N GLY A 146 -2.90 -14.04 -6.65
CA GLY A 146 -2.16 -15.19 -6.14
C GLY A 146 -0.66 -14.97 -6.01
N LEU A 147 -0.17 -13.74 -6.19
CA LEU A 147 1.26 -13.42 -6.11
C LEU A 147 1.69 -13.31 -4.64
N THR A 148 2.82 -13.93 -4.33
CA THR A 148 3.41 -13.90 -2.99
C THR A 148 4.28 -12.65 -2.79
N PHE A 149 5.00 -12.24 -3.83
CA PHE A 149 5.97 -11.14 -3.78
C PHE A 149 5.91 -10.32 -5.09
N ALA A 150 6.07 -9.02 -4.97
CA ALA A 150 6.26 -8.11 -6.09
C ALA A 150 7.11 -6.90 -5.68
N THR A 151 7.62 -6.18 -6.66
CA THR A 151 8.37 -4.92 -6.49
C THR A 151 7.60 -3.78 -7.17
N PRO A 152 6.51 -3.29 -6.57
CA PRO A 152 5.72 -2.23 -7.17
C PRO A 152 6.55 -0.95 -7.30
N ILE A 153 6.28 -0.19 -8.35
CA ILE A 153 7.00 1.06 -8.66
C ILE A 153 6.16 2.23 -8.12
N PRO A 154 6.73 3.09 -7.24
CA PRO A 154 6.05 4.29 -6.77
C PRO A 154 5.72 5.23 -7.95
N LEU A 155 4.60 5.94 -7.89
CA LEU A 155 4.30 7.00 -8.85
C LEU A 155 5.36 8.11 -8.80
N PRO A 156 5.52 8.90 -9.88
CA PRO A 156 6.59 9.91 -9.96
C PRO A 156 6.59 10.91 -8.81
N GLU A 157 5.43 11.22 -8.25
CA GLU A 157 5.24 12.13 -7.13
C GLU A 157 5.38 11.48 -5.75
N GLN A 158 5.53 10.14 -5.69
CA GLN A 158 5.57 9.37 -4.45
C GLN A 158 6.96 8.82 -4.17
N THR A 159 7.28 8.67 -2.90
CA THR A 159 8.50 7.99 -2.44
C THR A 159 8.25 6.51 -2.14
N LEU A 160 7.02 6.14 -1.75
CA LEU A 160 6.69 4.83 -1.19
C LEU A 160 5.56 4.12 -1.94
N VAL A 161 5.66 2.79 -2.04
CA VAL A 161 4.52 1.88 -2.28
C VAL A 161 4.59 0.73 -1.28
N LEU A 162 3.49 0.53 -0.55
CA LEU A 162 3.28 -0.65 0.29
C LEU A 162 2.54 -1.71 -0.53
N GLY A 163 3.16 -2.86 -0.71
CA GLY A 163 2.57 -4.01 -1.39
C GLY A 163 2.18 -5.11 -0.41
N MET A 164 1.09 -5.82 -0.73
CA MET A 164 0.62 -6.96 0.03
C MET A 164 0.47 -8.18 -0.88
N GLY A 165 1.13 -9.29 -0.50
CA GLY A 165 1.03 -10.58 -1.16
C GLY A 165 -0.21 -11.39 -0.73
N VAL A 166 -0.36 -12.56 -1.34
CA VAL A 166 -1.44 -13.49 -1.00
C VAL A 166 -1.23 -14.05 0.41
N GLY A 167 -2.32 -14.08 1.20
CA GLY A 167 -2.34 -14.78 2.48
C GLY A 167 -2.25 -16.30 2.29
N ARG A 168 -1.29 -16.94 2.96
CA ARG A 168 -1.05 -18.39 2.89
C ARG A 168 -0.98 -18.98 4.28
N THR A 169 -1.52 -20.17 4.45
CA THR A 169 -1.30 -20.94 5.67
C THR A 169 0.09 -21.55 5.63
N VAL A 170 0.90 -21.23 6.63
CA VAL A 170 2.29 -21.70 6.76
C VAL A 170 2.52 -22.26 8.16
N PRO A 171 3.46 -23.21 8.34
CA PRO A 171 3.84 -23.66 9.67
C PRO A 171 4.66 -22.59 10.38
N ASN A 172 4.27 -22.25 11.60
CA ASN A 172 4.99 -21.35 12.49
C ASN A 172 5.39 -22.09 13.75
N TRP A 173 6.63 -21.96 14.19
CA TRP A 173 7.10 -22.58 15.43
C TRP A 173 6.53 -21.83 16.64
N ASP A 174 5.79 -22.54 17.48
CA ASP A 174 5.30 -22.02 18.76
C ASP A 174 6.24 -22.48 19.88
N PRO A 175 6.96 -21.56 20.54
CA PRO A 175 7.92 -21.93 21.58
C PRO A 175 7.28 -22.43 22.88
N GLU A 176 6.02 -22.06 23.16
CA GLU A 176 5.28 -22.48 24.35
C GLU A 176 4.76 -23.91 24.15
N LEU A 177 4.16 -24.18 23.01
CA LEU A 177 3.67 -25.51 22.64
C LEU A 177 4.79 -26.46 22.20
N LYS A 178 5.98 -25.92 21.90
CA LYS A 178 7.13 -26.67 21.34
C LYS A 178 6.74 -27.49 20.11
N ASN A 179 5.93 -26.90 19.24
CA ASN A 179 5.38 -27.52 18.03
C ASN A 179 5.16 -26.49 16.94
N PHE A 180 4.98 -26.97 15.71
CA PHE A 180 4.50 -26.15 14.60
C PHE A 180 2.99 -25.98 14.66
N VAL A 181 2.54 -24.73 14.56
CA VAL A 181 1.12 -24.38 14.44
C VAL A 181 0.85 -23.71 13.09
N PRO A 182 -0.32 -23.91 12.47
CA PRO A 182 -0.67 -23.21 11.26
C PRO A 182 -0.98 -21.73 11.56
N VAL A 183 -0.39 -20.81 10.80
CA VAL A 183 -0.72 -19.39 10.82
C VAL A 183 -1.00 -18.89 9.40
N VAL A 184 -1.85 -17.88 9.25
CA VAL A 184 -2.02 -17.21 7.98
C VAL A 184 -1.01 -16.07 7.90
N GLU A 185 -0.19 -16.08 6.86
CA GLU A 185 0.89 -15.12 6.67
C GLU A 185 0.83 -14.54 5.24
N ALA A 186 1.11 -13.24 5.11
CA ALA A 186 1.32 -12.61 3.81
C ALA A 186 2.65 -11.85 3.80
N MET A 187 3.31 -11.84 2.65
CA MET A 187 4.48 -11.00 2.44
C MET A 187 4.03 -9.55 2.24
N PHE A 188 4.56 -8.64 3.04
CA PHE A 188 4.43 -7.20 2.83
C PHE A 188 5.73 -6.67 2.26
N THR A 189 5.65 -5.89 1.21
CA THR A 189 6.80 -5.25 0.55
C THR A 189 6.67 -3.75 0.62
N LEU A 190 7.78 -3.06 0.82
CA LEU A 190 7.87 -1.61 0.73
C LEU A 190 8.89 -1.26 -0.33
N SER A 191 8.41 -0.74 -1.46
CA SER A 191 9.26 -0.16 -2.50
C SER A 191 9.42 1.34 -2.27
N PHE A 192 10.61 1.87 -2.47
CA PHE A 192 10.92 3.26 -2.11
C PHE A 192 12.03 3.87 -2.96
N ASP A 193 12.04 5.20 -3.00
CA ASP A 193 13.12 6.00 -3.58
C ASP A 193 14.32 6.00 -2.64
N HIS A 194 15.41 5.33 -3.05
CA HIS A 194 16.60 5.14 -2.21
C HIS A 194 17.41 6.44 -2.01
N ARG A 195 17.03 7.52 -2.66
CA ARG A 195 17.60 8.86 -2.39
C ARG A 195 17.00 9.50 -1.13
N VAL A 196 15.83 9.03 -0.70
CA VAL A 196 15.08 9.54 0.47
C VAL A 196 15.22 8.61 1.66
N LEU A 197 15.11 7.29 1.44
CA LEU A 197 15.22 6.27 2.47
C LEU A 197 16.42 5.35 2.22
N ASP A 198 17.02 4.90 3.32
CA ASP A 198 17.87 3.71 3.35
C ASP A 198 17.08 2.45 3.77
N GLY A 199 17.72 1.30 3.65
CA GLY A 199 17.10 0.02 4.03
C GLY A 199 16.71 -0.06 5.51
N GLY A 200 17.45 0.62 6.40
CA GLY A 200 17.14 0.67 7.83
C GLY A 200 15.87 1.47 8.12
N ALA A 201 15.72 2.65 7.50
CA ALA A 201 14.52 3.47 7.65
C ALA A 201 13.29 2.77 7.05
N ALA A 202 13.42 2.17 5.87
CA ALA A 202 12.36 1.38 5.24
C ALA A 202 11.96 0.17 6.10
N GLY A 203 12.94 -0.53 6.68
CA GLY A 203 12.70 -1.67 7.58
C GLY A 203 11.98 -1.26 8.86
N ARG A 204 12.35 -0.13 9.47
CA ARG A 204 11.65 0.39 10.66
C ARG A 204 10.20 0.76 10.35
N LEU A 205 9.94 1.41 9.22
CA LEU A 205 8.57 1.71 8.80
C LEU A 205 7.76 0.44 8.58
N LEU A 206 8.32 -0.54 7.86
CA LEU A 206 7.63 -1.81 7.60
C LEU A 206 7.37 -2.60 8.88
N LYS A 207 8.32 -2.59 9.83
CA LYS A 207 8.13 -3.16 11.17
C LYS A 207 6.98 -2.47 11.90
N ARG A 208 6.93 -1.13 11.90
CA ARG A 208 5.85 -0.37 12.55
C ARG A 208 4.47 -0.68 11.97
N ILE A 209 4.38 -0.80 10.65
CA ILE A 209 3.16 -1.24 9.97
C ILE A 209 2.76 -2.65 10.46
N GLY A 210 3.71 -3.59 10.53
CA GLY A 210 3.47 -4.93 11.05
C GLY A 210 2.96 -4.95 12.49
N GLU A 211 3.49 -4.08 13.36
CA GLU A 211 3.02 -3.92 14.74
C GLU A 211 1.54 -3.51 14.79
N PHE A 212 1.13 -2.52 13.99
CA PHE A 212 -0.28 -2.13 13.85
C PHE A 212 -1.16 -3.28 13.34
N LEU A 213 -0.72 -4.01 12.33
CA LEU A 213 -1.47 -5.14 11.78
C LEU A 213 -1.63 -6.30 12.78
N ASN A 214 -0.69 -6.45 13.72
CA ASN A 214 -0.75 -7.43 14.82
C ASN A 214 -1.55 -6.94 16.03
N ALA A 215 -1.97 -5.66 16.06
CA ALA A 215 -2.83 -5.06 17.07
C ALA A 215 -4.01 -4.35 16.39
N PRO A 216 -4.86 -5.07 15.63
CA PRO A 216 -5.87 -4.49 14.74
C PRO A 216 -6.96 -3.70 15.46
N GLU A 217 -7.11 -3.88 16.77
CA GLU A 217 -7.98 -3.09 17.65
C GLU A 217 -7.50 -1.64 17.82
N SER A 218 -6.27 -1.32 17.45
CA SER A 218 -5.71 0.03 17.48
C SER A 218 -5.90 0.80 16.16
N LEU A 219 -6.52 0.18 15.14
CA LEU A 219 -6.65 0.71 13.78
C LEU A 219 -8.05 1.41 13.52
#